data_7f11b09f159fb4aa8aafa550bd13aa40
#
_entry.id   7f11b09f159fb4aa8aafa550bd13aa40
#
_cell.length_a   1.000
_cell.length_b   1.000
_cell.length_c   1.000
_cell.angle_alpha   90.00
_cell.angle_beta   90.00
_cell.angle_gamma   90.00
#
_symmetry.space_group_name_H-M   'P 1'
#
loop_
_entity.id
_entity.type
_entity.pdbx_description
1 polymer ?
#
loop_
_entity_poly.entity_id
_entity_poly.type
_entity_poly.pdbx_seq_one_letter_code
_entity_poly.pdbx_strand_id
1 'polypeptide(L)'
;MKTIGKILLRYSAWILGLLKVLGIWGPFVIAFADSALLGMPVDFVVAKYVYEDHRRFLLYVALASLGSALGSIPLYIIGYLGGETVLRKRLSEERFLKIHRSFEKHEFWALMFPGMLPPPLPFKIFVLGAAVFEMRLRDFLVAIFLGRFVRFGVLSGLVLWFGPEIVGLLGAVFKRHWVWVVTAIVCGACLWLVLRRPKQVDGRA
;
A
#
# COMPACT_ATOMS: atom_id res chain seq x y z
N MET A 1 9.89 5.12 27.98
CA MET A 1 9.67 6.11 26.89
C MET A 1 10.94 6.70 26.30
N LYS A 2 12.03 6.90 27.07
CA LYS A 2 13.31 7.51 26.57
C LYS A 2 14.07 6.64 25.53
N THR A 3 13.94 5.31 25.58
CA THR A 3 14.66 4.39 24.67
C THR A 3 14.07 4.37 23.26
N ILE A 4 12.74 4.41 23.14
CA ILE A 4 12.05 4.44 21.83
C ILE A 4 12.37 5.74 21.07
N GLY A 5 12.43 6.87 21.77
CA GLY A 5 12.82 8.15 21.17
C GLY A 5 14.25 8.15 20.61
N LYS A 6 15.20 7.51 21.32
CA LYS A 6 16.59 7.38 20.84
C LYS A 6 16.72 6.47 19.60
N ILE A 7 15.91 5.39 19.54
CA ILE A 7 15.89 4.50 18.38
C ILE A 7 15.29 5.24 17.17
N LEU A 8 14.19 5.97 17.35
CA LEU A 8 13.57 6.78 16.29
C LEU A 8 14.52 7.88 15.77
N LEU A 9 15.23 8.59 16.66
CA LEU A 9 16.21 9.61 16.27
C LEU A 9 17.40 8.99 15.52
N ARG A 10 17.88 7.83 15.93
CA ARG A 10 18.96 7.11 15.23
C ARG A 10 18.52 6.62 13.86
N TYR A 11 17.28 6.12 13.75
CA TYR A 11 16.71 5.66 12.50
C TYR A 11 16.51 6.82 11.51
N SER A 12 15.99 7.97 11.99
CA SER A 12 15.83 9.17 11.16
C SER A 12 17.16 9.76 10.72
N ALA A 13 18.18 9.79 11.59
CA ALA A 13 19.53 10.26 11.25
C ALA A 13 20.21 9.37 10.21
N TRP A 14 20.03 8.04 10.31
CA TRP A 14 20.54 7.09 9.33
C TRP A 14 19.88 7.26 7.96
N ILE A 15 18.55 7.39 7.93
CA ILE A 15 17.79 7.68 6.69
C ILE A 15 18.28 9.00 6.07
N LEU A 16 18.43 10.05 6.86
CA LEU A 16 18.90 11.35 6.38
C LEU A 16 20.34 11.29 5.83
N GLY A 17 21.22 10.48 6.43
CA GLY A 17 22.57 10.20 5.93
C GLY A 17 22.53 9.49 4.58
N LEU A 18 21.69 8.47 4.46
CA LEU A 18 21.49 7.72 3.22
C LEU A 18 20.94 8.62 2.08
N LEU A 19 20.02 9.51 2.40
CA LEU A 19 19.43 10.45 1.44
C LEU A 19 20.47 11.40 0.84
N LYS A 20 21.46 11.85 1.63
CA LYS A 20 22.55 12.71 1.13
C LYS A 20 23.44 11.99 0.11
N VAL A 21 23.67 10.69 0.31
CA VAL A 21 24.49 9.87 -0.60
C VAL A 21 23.75 9.51 -1.87
N LEU A 22 22.45 9.23 -1.77
CA LEU A 22 21.61 8.78 -2.88
C LEU A 22 21.20 9.92 -3.84
N GLY A 23 21.30 11.18 -3.42
CA GLY A 23 20.90 12.33 -4.25
C GLY A 23 19.50 12.17 -4.82
N ILE A 24 19.35 12.37 -6.14
CA ILE A 24 18.04 12.30 -6.85
C ILE A 24 17.40 10.90 -6.76
N TRP A 25 18.15 9.84 -6.60
CA TRP A 25 17.67 8.46 -6.51
C TRP A 25 17.10 8.08 -5.14
N GLY A 26 17.23 8.95 -4.14
CA GLY A 26 16.77 8.71 -2.77
C GLY A 26 15.30 8.26 -2.68
N PRO A 27 14.34 8.96 -3.30
CA PRO A 27 12.93 8.56 -3.29
C PRO A 27 12.69 7.18 -3.91
N PHE A 28 13.40 6.83 -4.98
CA PHE A 28 13.32 5.52 -5.62
C PHE A 28 13.77 4.41 -4.69
N VAL A 29 14.99 4.52 -4.14
CA VAL A 29 15.60 3.46 -3.32
C VAL A 29 14.79 3.22 -2.05
N ILE A 30 14.34 4.28 -1.40
CA ILE A 30 13.55 4.16 -0.16
C ILE A 30 12.15 3.60 -0.45
N ALA A 31 11.51 4.02 -1.53
CA ALA A 31 10.21 3.49 -1.93
C ALA A 31 10.31 2.01 -2.35
N PHE A 32 11.39 1.61 -3.00
CA PHE A 32 11.69 0.22 -3.32
C PHE A 32 11.83 -0.62 -2.05
N ALA A 33 12.66 -0.17 -1.11
CA ALA A 33 12.91 -0.87 0.15
C ALA A 33 11.64 -0.96 1.03
N ASP A 34 10.83 0.10 1.08
CA ASP A 34 9.55 0.09 1.79
C ASP A 34 8.58 -0.94 1.22
N SER A 35 8.43 -0.95 -0.10
CA SER A 35 7.51 -1.85 -0.78
C SER A 35 7.96 -3.30 -0.71
N ALA A 36 9.29 -3.55 -0.69
CA ALA A 36 9.83 -4.89 -0.55
C ALA A 36 9.46 -5.51 0.82
N LEU A 37 9.82 -4.89 1.95
CA LEU A 37 9.54 -5.47 3.29
C LEU A 37 9.66 -4.47 4.46
N LEU A 38 10.36 -3.33 4.32
CA LEU A 38 10.92 -2.61 5.46
C LEU A 38 9.98 -1.62 6.17
N GLY A 39 8.83 -1.26 5.58
CA GLY A 39 7.89 -0.32 6.21
C GLY A 39 8.50 1.04 6.52
N MET A 40 9.25 1.61 5.57
CA MET A 40 9.90 2.91 5.72
C MET A 40 8.93 4.07 5.52
N PRO A 41 9.15 5.22 6.16
CA PRO A 41 8.26 6.38 6.01
C PRO A 41 8.52 7.12 4.68
N VAL A 42 8.16 6.51 3.55
CA VAL A 42 8.39 7.05 2.20
C VAL A 42 7.73 8.42 2.02
N ASP A 43 6.56 8.63 2.61
CA ASP A 43 5.82 9.89 2.51
C ASP A 43 6.65 11.08 3.01
N PHE A 44 7.36 10.91 4.13
CA PHE A 44 8.28 11.94 4.66
C PHE A 44 9.46 12.20 3.75
N VAL A 45 9.98 11.14 3.12
CA VAL A 45 11.11 11.27 2.20
C VAL A 45 10.70 12.02 0.96
N VAL A 46 9.60 11.64 0.32
CA VAL A 46 9.07 12.34 -0.86
C VAL A 46 8.75 13.79 -0.53
N ALA A 47 8.06 14.05 0.60
CA ALA A 47 7.75 15.40 1.07
C ALA A 47 9.00 16.26 1.23
N LYS A 48 10.06 15.71 1.84
CA LYS A 48 11.33 16.42 2.03
C LYS A 48 11.97 16.80 0.70
N TYR A 49 12.09 15.85 -0.23
CA TYR A 49 12.70 16.11 -1.54
C TYR A 49 11.92 17.16 -2.34
N VAL A 50 10.60 17.06 -2.33
CA VAL A 50 9.72 18.03 -3.00
C VAL A 50 9.83 19.41 -2.37
N TYR A 51 9.94 19.49 -1.04
CA TYR A 51 10.11 20.76 -0.35
C TYR A 51 11.47 21.41 -0.62
N GLU A 52 12.54 20.64 -0.68
CA GLU A 52 13.90 21.13 -0.98
C GLU A 52 14.08 21.54 -2.45
N ASP A 53 13.42 20.85 -3.39
CA ASP A 53 13.51 21.14 -4.83
C ASP A 53 12.13 21.05 -5.51
N HIS A 54 11.38 22.15 -5.45
CA HIS A 54 10.04 22.28 -6.02
C HIS A 54 10.01 22.06 -7.53
N ARG A 55 11.10 22.37 -8.24
CA ARG A 55 11.15 22.28 -9.71
C ARG A 55 11.11 20.84 -10.21
N ARG A 56 11.59 19.89 -9.41
CA ARG A 56 11.69 18.48 -9.78
C ARG A 56 10.65 17.59 -9.10
N PHE A 57 9.56 18.17 -8.57
CA PHE A 57 8.58 17.40 -7.78
C PHE A 57 8.01 16.21 -8.56
N LEU A 58 7.70 16.37 -9.87
CA LEU A 58 7.20 15.27 -10.72
C LEU A 58 8.23 14.14 -10.87
N LEU A 59 9.51 14.49 -10.95
CA LEU A 59 10.58 13.51 -11.03
C LEU A 59 10.66 12.67 -9.75
N TYR A 60 10.58 13.31 -8.59
CA TYR A 60 10.60 12.60 -7.29
C TYR A 60 9.38 11.72 -7.10
N VAL A 61 8.20 12.21 -7.51
CA VAL A 61 6.95 11.42 -7.51
C VAL A 61 7.08 10.20 -8.42
N ALA A 62 7.58 10.38 -9.64
CA ALA A 62 7.75 9.29 -10.60
C ALA A 62 8.77 8.25 -10.11
N LEU A 63 9.93 8.70 -9.58
CA LEU A 63 10.96 7.82 -9.04
C LEU A 63 10.47 7.02 -7.83
N ALA A 64 9.76 7.67 -6.89
CA ALA A 64 9.18 6.98 -5.74
C ALA A 64 8.12 5.95 -6.18
N SER A 65 7.28 6.29 -7.16
CA SER A 65 6.26 5.38 -7.69
C SER A 65 6.86 4.18 -8.41
N LEU A 66 7.90 4.40 -9.22
CA LEU A 66 8.67 3.33 -9.87
C LEU A 66 9.35 2.42 -8.84
N GLY A 67 10.02 3.02 -7.86
CA GLY A 67 10.65 2.27 -6.77
C GLY A 67 9.63 1.40 -6.03
N SER A 68 8.45 1.96 -5.73
CA SER A 68 7.37 1.23 -5.06
C SER A 68 6.83 0.07 -5.89
N ALA A 69 6.63 0.25 -7.20
CA ALA A 69 6.16 -0.78 -8.10
C ALA A 69 7.18 -1.93 -8.21
N LEU A 70 8.44 -1.60 -8.48
CA LEU A 70 9.51 -2.60 -8.59
C LEU A 70 9.81 -3.28 -7.25
N GLY A 71 9.75 -2.54 -6.14
CA GLY A 71 9.93 -3.08 -4.80
C GLY A 71 8.81 -4.03 -4.35
N SER A 72 7.67 -4.04 -5.03
CA SER A 72 6.57 -4.97 -4.76
C SER A 72 6.76 -6.33 -5.45
N ILE A 73 7.70 -6.46 -6.38
CA ILE A 73 7.95 -7.72 -7.12
C ILE A 73 8.32 -8.89 -6.19
N PRO A 74 9.22 -8.77 -5.20
CA PRO A 74 9.52 -9.87 -4.29
C PRO A 74 8.27 -10.40 -3.57
N LEU A 75 7.40 -9.49 -3.12
CA LEU A 75 6.16 -9.86 -2.45
C LEU A 75 5.17 -10.51 -3.41
N TYR A 76 5.12 -10.04 -4.66
CA TYR A 76 4.36 -10.68 -5.74
C TYR A 76 4.84 -12.11 -5.99
N ILE A 77 6.14 -12.33 -6.12
CA ILE A 77 6.71 -13.67 -6.36
C ILE A 77 6.37 -14.62 -5.20
N ILE A 78 6.50 -14.16 -3.95
CA ILE A 78 6.13 -14.95 -2.76
C ILE A 78 4.64 -15.33 -2.80
N GLY A 79 3.76 -14.38 -3.12
CA GLY A 79 2.33 -14.63 -3.24
C GLY A 79 1.98 -15.58 -4.38
N TYR A 80 2.60 -15.40 -5.54
CA TYR A 80 2.39 -16.22 -6.73
C TYR A 80 2.82 -17.67 -6.52
N LEU A 81 4.01 -17.91 -5.96
CA LEU A 81 4.56 -19.25 -5.73
C LEU A 81 3.90 -20.00 -4.58
N GLY A 82 3.45 -19.30 -3.54
CA GLY A 82 2.92 -19.94 -2.32
C GLY A 82 1.41 -19.83 -2.15
N GLY A 83 0.79 -18.84 -2.75
CA GLY A 83 -0.57 -18.43 -2.41
C GLY A 83 -1.64 -19.38 -2.92
N GLU A 84 -1.55 -19.89 -4.14
CA GLU A 84 -2.53 -20.81 -4.72
C GLU A 84 -2.62 -22.10 -3.89
N THR A 85 -1.49 -22.67 -3.54
CA THR A 85 -1.44 -23.93 -2.75
C THR A 85 -2.09 -23.79 -1.38
N VAL A 86 -1.92 -22.64 -0.73
CA VAL A 86 -2.52 -22.38 0.59
C VAL A 86 -4.02 -22.08 0.48
N LEU A 87 -4.43 -21.35 -0.57
CA LEU A 87 -5.83 -20.98 -0.78
C LEU A 87 -6.68 -22.19 -1.21
N ARG A 88 -6.19 -23.01 -2.11
CA ARG A 88 -6.85 -24.27 -2.55
C ARG A 88 -7.03 -25.28 -1.40
N LYS A 89 -6.12 -25.29 -0.42
CA LYS A 89 -6.27 -26.14 0.78
C LYS A 89 -7.35 -25.66 1.75
N ARG A 90 -7.72 -24.37 1.72
CA ARG A 90 -8.64 -23.77 2.68
C ARG A 90 -10.01 -23.38 2.09
N LEU A 91 -10.15 -23.30 0.78
CA LEU A 91 -11.39 -22.95 0.08
C LEU A 91 -11.87 -24.12 -0.75
N SER A 92 -13.20 -24.31 -0.83
CA SER A 92 -13.79 -25.22 -1.81
C SER A 92 -13.54 -24.69 -3.22
N GLU A 93 -13.38 -25.59 -4.19
CA GLU A 93 -13.05 -25.25 -5.57
C GLU A 93 -14.05 -24.26 -6.20
N GLU A 94 -15.35 -24.43 -5.92
CA GLU A 94 -16.39 -23.50 -6.37
C GLU A 94 -16.21 -22.08 -5.80
N ARG A 95 -15.82 -21.97 -4.53
CA ARG A 95 -15.57 -20.66 -3.88
C ARG A 95 -14.32 -20.00 -4.44
N PHE A 96 -13.27 -20.78 -4.65
CA PHE A 96 -12.04 -20.31 -5.27
C PHE A 96 -12.31 -19.74 -6.67
N LEU A 97 -12.97 -20.50 -7.55
CA LEU A 97 -13.31 -20.07 -8.91
C LEU A 97 -14.22 -18.83 -8.92
N LYS A 98 -15.16 -18.74 -7.99
CA LYS A 98 -16.05 -17.56 -7.89
C LYS A 98 -15.30 -16.30 -7.49
N ILE A 99 -14.38 -16.42 -6.53
CA ILE A 99 -13.54 -15.30 -6.08
C ILE A 99 -12.56 -14.91 -7.20
N HIS A 100 -11.95 -15.89 -7.85
CA HIS A 100 -11.01 -15.70 -8.96
C HIS A 100 -11.66 -14.92 -10.12
N ARG A 101 -12.82 -15.37 -10.61
CA ARG A 101 -13.59 -14.65 -11.65
C ARG A 101 -14.03 -13.25 -11.25
N SER A 102 -14.37 -13.05 -9.98
CA SER A 102 -14.77 -11.74 -9.45
C SER A 102 -13.58 -10.80 -9.37
N PHE A 103 -12.38 -11.33 -9.09
CA PHE A 103 -11.15 -10.58 -9.01
C PHE A 103 -10.66 -10.21 -10.42
N GLU A 104 -10.59 -11.14 -11.37
CA GLU A 104 -10.18 -10.91 -12.76
C GLU A 104 -10.92 -9.73 -13.42
N LYS A 105 -12.20 -9.56 -13.10
CA LYS A 105 -13.02 -8.48 -13.68
C LYS A 105 -12.61 -7.07 -13.22
N HIS A 106 -11.99 -6.95 -12.03
CA HIS A 106 -11.69 -5.66 -11.40
C HIS A 106 -10.29 -5.62 -10.77
N GLU A 107 -9.39 -6.55 -11.11
CA GLU A 107 -8.09 -6.74 -10.48
C GLU A 107 -7.23 -5.46 -10.47
N PHE A 108 -7.24 -4.73 -11.59
CA PHE A 108 -6.52 -3.49 -11.74
C PHE A 108 -6.98 -2.43 -10.71
N TRP A 109 -8.29 -2.22 -10.62
CA TRP A 109 -8.87 -1.23 -9.69
C TRP A 109 -8.75 -1.69 -8.23
N ALA A 110 -8.89 -3.00 -7.98
CA ALA A 110 -8.75 -3.57 -6.65
C ALA A 110 -7.35 -3.39 -6.06
N LEU A 111 -6.33 -3.23 -6.90
CA LEU A 111 -4.96 -2.96 -6.46
C LEU A 111 -4.63 -1.46 -6.50
N MET A 112 -5.10 -0.74 -7.52
CA MET A 112 -4.82 0.67 -7.71
C MET A 112 -5.43 1.53 -6.59
N PHE A 113 -6.71 1.33 -6.24
CA PHE A 113 -7.38 2.13 -5.20
C PHE A 113 -6.70 2.04 -3.82
N PRO A 114 -6.40 0.84 -3.27
CA PRO A 114 -5.64 0.76 -2.02
C PRO A 114 -4.26 1.40 -2.10
N GLY A 115 -3.63 1.39 -3.30
CA GLY A 115 -2.36 2.05 -3.55
C GLY A 115 -2.41 3.58 -3.43
N MET A 116 -3.57 4.19 -3.70
CA MET A 116 -3.80 5.63 -3.57
C MET A 116 -4.03 6.07 -2.12
N LEU A 117 -4.50 5.16 -1.25
CA LEU A 117 -4.86 5.51 0.12
C LEU A 117 -3.61 5.68 0.99
N PRO A 118 -3.64 6.66 1.92
CA PRO A 118 -2.55 6.84 2.87
C PRO A 118 -2.47 5.67 3.85
N PRO A 119 -1.28 5.40 4.47
CA PRO A 119 -1.20 4.41 5.51
C PRO A 119 -2.12 4.82 6.67
N PRO A 120 -2.75 3.86 7.36
CA PRO A 120 -2.25 2.52 7.64
C PRO A 120 -3.00 1.38 6.94
N LEU A 121 -3.59 1.61 5.77
CA LEU A 121 -4.19 0.48 5.05
C LEU A 121 -3.14 -0.60 4.77
N PRO A 122 -3.46 -1.87 5.03
CA PRO A 122 -2.53 -2.97 4.81
C PRO A 122 -2.38 -3.27 3.32
N PHE A 123 -1.80 -2.31 2.56
CA PHE A 123 -1.59 -2.40 1.12
C PHE A 123 -0.91 -3.71 0.70
N LYS A 124 0.01 -4.23 1.55
CA LYS A 124 0.72 -5.50 1.29
C LYS A 124 -0.23 -6.70 1.18
N ILE A 125 -1.39 -6.68 1.85
CA ILE A 125 -2.39 -7.73 1.72
C ILE A 125 -3.01 -7.71 0.32
N PHE A 126 -3.26 -6.54 -0.24
CA PHE A 126 -3.77 -6.40 -1.61
C PHE A 126 -2.74 -6.85 -2.65
N VAL A 127 -1.45 -6.54 -2.43
CA VAL A 127 -0.33 -7.01 -3.26
C VAL A 127 -0.25 -8.55 -3.24
N LEU A 128 -0.31 -9.16 -2.05
CA LEU A 128 -0.36 -10.62 -1.93
C LEU A 128 -1.61 -11.21 -2.58
N GLY A 129 -2.77 -10.59 -2.38
CA GLY A 129 -4.02 -11.01 -3.01
C GLY A 129 -3.92 -11.03 -4.53
N ALA A 130 -3.41 -9.94 -5.14
CA ALA A 130 -3.22 -9.84 -6.57
C ALA A 130 -2.27 -10.94 -7.11
N ALA A 131 -1.23 -11.27 -6.35
CA ALA A 131 -0.29 -12.32 -6.69
C ALA A 131 -0.91 -13.72 -6.61
N VAL A 132 -1.69 -13.99 -5.55
CA VAL A 132 -2.40 -15.27 -5.35
C VAL A 132 -3.44 -15.54 -6.42
N PHE A 133 -4.08 -14.48 -6.93
CA PHE A 133 -5.05 -14.57 -8.03
C PHE A 133 -4.40 -14.47 -9.42
N GLU A 134 -3.07 -14.59 -9.49
CA GLU A 134 -2.30 -14.66 -10.74
C GLU A 134 -2.50 -13.46 -11.67
N MET A 135 -2.71 -12.25 -11.08
CA MET A 135 -2.77 -11.01 -11.84
C MET A 135 -1.53 -10.89 -12.73
N ARG A 136 -1.71 -10.47 -13.99
CA ARG A 136 -0.57 -10.30 -14.90
C ARG A 136 0.42 -9.29 -14.35
N LEU A 137 1.71 -9.65 -14.35
CA LEU A 137 2.76 -8.80 -13.77
C LEU A 137 2.77 -7.37 -14.33
N ARG A 138 2.43 -7.20 -15.61
CA ARG A 138 2.35 -5.87 -16.25
C ARG A 138 1.24 -5.03 -15.62
N ASP A 139 0.04 -5.57 -15.50
CA ASP A 139 -1.13 -4.89 -14.96
C ASP A 139 -0.93 -4.60 -13.46
N PHE A 140 -0.32 -5.55 -12.75
CA PHE A 140 0.13 -5.39 -11.37
C PHE A 140 1.07 -4.19 -11.17
N LEU A 141 2.15 -4.12 -11.98
CA LEU A 141 3.13 -3.03 -11.88
C LEU A 141 2.51 -1.69 -12.23
N VAL A 142 1.68 -1.64 -13.30
CA VAL A 142 1.01 -0.41 -13.74
C VAL A 142 -0.01 0.06 -12.69
N ALA A 143 -0.79 -0.84 -12.09
CA ALA A 143 -1.75 -0.51 -11.04
C ALA A 143 -1.07 0.08 -9.81
N ILE A 144 0.04 -0.52 -9.34
CA ILE A 144 0.81 0.00 -8.22
C ILE A 144 1.44 1.35 -8.58
N PHE A 145 2.07 1.44 -9.75
CA PHE A 145 2.69 2.69 -10.19
C PHE A 145 1.70 3.84 -10.21
N LEU A 146 0.54 3.66 -10.87
CA LEU A 146 -0.49 4.69 -10.95
C LEU A 146 -1.09 5.04 -9.59
N GLY A 147 -1.42 4.06 -8.78
CA GLY A 147 -1.93 4.29 -7.43
C GLY A 147 -0.95 5.10 -6.57
N ARG A 148 0.33 4.74 -6.59
CA ARG A 148 1.38 5.45 -5.86
C ARG A 148 1.68 6.82 -6.47
N PHE A 149 1.63 6.94 -7.80
CA PHE A 149 1.86 8.21 -8.49
C PHE A 149 0.80 9.25 -8.10
N VAL A 150 -0.46 8.87 -8.10
CA VAL A 150 -1.55 9.75 -7.65
C VAL A 150 -1.38 10.11 -6.18
N ARG A 151 -1.10 9.14 -5.32
CA ARG A 151 -0.87 9.37 -3.88
C ARG A 151 0.28 10.33 -3.62
N PHE A 152 1.46 10.06 -4.17
CA PHE A 152 2.63 10.92 -3.98
C PHE A 152 2.45 12.28 -4.67
N GLY A 153 1.73 12.34 -5.79
CA GLY A 153 1.36 13.58 -6.46
C GLY A 153 0.49 14.48 -5.60
N VAL A 154 -0.58 13.93 -5.01
CA VAL A 154 -1.45 14.65 -4.08
C VAL A 154 -0.67 15.09 -2.85
N LEU A 155 0.14 14.20 -2.25
CA LEU A 155 0.99 14.53 -1.11
C LEU A 155 1.95 15.68 -1.44
N SER A 156 2.62 15.60 -2.60
CA SER A 156 3.54 16.63 -3.07
C SER A 156 2.84 17.98 -3.29
N GLY A 157 1.65 17.98 -3.89
CA GLY A 157 0.85 19.18 -4.05
C GLY A 157 0.47 19.82 -2.71
N LEU A 158 0.09 19.00 -1.71
CA LEU A 158 -0.20 19.48 -0.35
C LEU A 158 1.06 20.06 0.33
N VAL A 159 2.22 19.43 0.15
CA VAL A 159 3.49 19.91 0.71
C VAL A 159 3.91 21.23 0.07
N LEU A 160 3.69 21.39 -1.25
CA LEU A 160 3.99 22.64 -1.94
C LEU A 160 3.10 23.81 -1.46
N TRP A 161 1.85 23.51 -1.10
CA TRP A 161 0.88 24.54 -0.66
C TRP A 161 0.94 24.86 0.82
N PHE A 162 1.09 23.86 1.68
CA PHE A 162 0.98 23.97 3.14
C PHE A 162 2.31 23.76 3.88
N GLY A 163 3.39 23.43 3.14
CA GLY A 163 4.68 23.09 3.73
C GLY A 163 4.78 21.62 4.20
N PRO A 164 5.99 21.19 4.63
CA PRO A 164 6.25 19.79 5.00
C PRO A 164 5.56 19.35 6.29
N GLU A 165 5.07 20.29 7.10
CA GLU A 165 4.37 20.00 8.36
C GLU A 165 3.04 19.27 8.15
N ILE A 166 2.44 19.42 6.95
CA ILE A 166 1.18 18.74 6.56
C ILE A 166 1.31 17.23 6.66
N VAL A 167 2.49 16.67 6.39
CA VAL A 167 2.73 15.22 6.46
C VAL A 167 2.59 14.71 7.89
N GLY A 168 3.09 15.49 8.86
CA GLY A 168 2.93 15.19 10.28
C GLY A 168 1.48 15.30 10.74
N LEU A 169 0.77 16.33 10.29
CA LEU A 169 -0.65 16.54 10.58
C LEU A 169 -1.52 15.43 9.99
N LEU A 170 -1.32 15.07 8.71
CA LEU A 170 -2.02 13.96 8.07
C LEU A 170 -1.77 12.64 8.80
N GLY A 171 -0.51 12.37 9.18
CA GLY A 171 -0.14 11.20 9.97
C GLY A 171 -0.83 11.17 11.35
N ALA A 172 -0.90 12.29 12.05
CA ALA A 172 -1.55 12.40 13.35
C ALA A 172 -3.07 12.25 13.27
N VAL A 173 -3.71 12.90 12.29
CA VAL A 173 -5.16 12.78 12.04
C VAL A 173 -5.50 11.34 11.67
N PHE A 174 -4.73 10.72 10.80
CA PHE A 174 -4.94 9.34 10.41
C PHE A 174 -4.77 8.38 11.59
N LYS A 175 -3.72 8.55 12.40
CA LYS A 175 -3.48 7.73 13.60
C LYS A 175 -4.59 7.89 14.65
N ARG A 176 -5.14 9.09 14.80
CA ARG A 176 -6.23 9.38 15.75
C ARG A 176 -7.55 8.73 15.32
N HIS A 177 -7.85 8.71 14.02
CA HIS A 177 -9.11 8.18 13.49
C HIS A 177 -9.01 6.75 12.94
N TRP A 178 -7.82 6.16 12.97
CA TRP A 178 -7.56 4.81 12.45
C TRP A 178 -8.46 3.74 13.06
N VAL A 179 -8.64 3.77 14.37
CA VAL A 179 -9.50 2.83 15.08
C VAL A 179 -10.92 2.88 14.54
N TRP A 180 -11.44 4.08 14.29
CA TRP A 180 -12.79 4.28 13.73
C TRP A 180 -12.92 3.78 12.30
N VAL A 181 -11.90 4.02 11.46
CA VAL A 181 -11.89 3.57 10.06
C VAL A 181 -11.81 2.04 10.00
N VAL A 182 -10.91 1.42 10.77
CA VAL A 182 -10.82 -0.05 10.84
C VAL A 182 -12.10 -0.65 11.41
N THR A 183 -12.64 -0.07 12.47
CA THR A 183 -13.90 -0.55 13.07
C THR A 183 -15.04 -0.45 12.08
N ALA A 184 -15.16 0.64 11.33
CA ALA A 184 -16.20 0.80 10.30
C ALA A 184 -16.03 -0.23 9.17
N ILE A 185 -14.80 -0.50 8.72
CA ILE A 185 -14.53 -1.51 7.68
C ILE A 185 -14.85 -2.91 8.20
N VAL A 186 -14.44 -3.25 9.42
CA VAL A 186 -14.71 -4.56 10.03
C VAL A 186 -16.21 -4.73 10.26
N CYS A 187 -16.89 -3.73 10.82
CA CYS A 187 -18.35 -3.78 11.01
C CYS A 187 -19.09 -3.88 9.67
N GLY A 188 -18.67 -3.15 8.65
CA GLY A 188 -19.24 -3.23 7.30
C GLY A 188 -19.04 -4.61 6.67
N ALA A 189 -17.84 -5.19 6.81
CA ALA A 189 -17.54 -6.53 6.34
C ALA A 189 -18.34 -7.61 7.11
N CYS A 190 -18.45 -7.50 8.43
CA CYS A 190 -19.27 -8.39 9.25
C CYS A 190 -20.75 -8.29 8.91
N LEU A 191 -21.26 -7.08 8.75
CA LEU A 191 -22.66 -6.84 8.35
C LEU A 191 -22.94 -7.43 6.96
N TRP A 192 -22.01 -7.23 6.01
CA TRP A 192 -22.12 -7.80 4.67
C TRP A 192 -22.08 -9.33 4.67
N LEU A 193 -21.25 -9.95 5.49
CA LEU A 193 -21.17 -11.40 5.67
C LEU A 193 -22.44 -11.96 6.31
N VAL A 194 -23.01 -11.24 7.30
CA VAL A 194 -24.27 -11.64 7.96
C VAL A 194 -25.45 -11.52 6.99
N LEU A 195 -25.51 -10.43 6.22
CA LEU A 195 -26.59 -10.23 5.23
C LEU A 195 -26.49 -11.18 4.04
N ARG A 196 -25.29 -11.72 3.74
CA ARG A 196 -25.06 -12.72 2.68
C ARG A 196 -25.20 -14.17 3.14
N ARG A 197 -25.64 -14.44 4.38
CA ARG A 197 -25.96 -15.83 4.77
C ARG A 197 -27.05 -16.34 3.83
N PRO A 198 -26.80 -17.36 2.99
CA PRO A 198 -27.85 -17.96 2.18
C PRO A 198 -28.90 -18.51 3.14
N LYS A 199 -30.17 -18.15 2.91
CA LYS A 199 -31.30 -18.83 3.57
C LYS A 199 -31.07 -20.34 3.37
N GLN A 200 -30.88 -21.07 4.46
CA GLN A 200 -31.01 -22.51 4.42
C GLN A 200 -32.41 -22.80 3.94
N VAL A 201 -32.52 -23.38 2.74
CA VAL A 201 -33.75 -23.99 2.27
C VAL A 201 -33.98 -25.20 3.17
N ASP A 202 -34.90 -25.07 4.06
CA ASP A 202 -35.35 -26.15 4.95
C ASP A 202 -36.05 -27.18 4.04
N GLY A 203 -35.30 -28.19 3.67
CA GLY A 203 -35.80 -29.35 2.92
C GLY A 203 -36.53 -30.30 3.88
N ARG A 204 -37.75 -29.98 4.22
CA ARG A 204 -38.71 -30.95 4.75
C ARG A 204 -39.78 -31.19 3.67
N ALA A 205 -39.67 -32.29 3.00
CA ALA A 205 -40.79 -33.08 2.48
C ALA A 205 -40.26 -34.49 2.18
#